data_0676a0c9d74a59f92b037076eb4e6d11
#
_entry.id   0676a0c9d74a59f92b037076eb4e6d11
#
_cell.length_a   1.000
_cell.length_b   1.000
_cell.length_c   1.000
_cell.angle_alpha   90.00
_cell.angle_beta   90.00
_cell.angle_gamma   90.00
#
_symmetry.space_group_name_H-M   'P 1'
#
loop_
_entity.id
_entity.type
_entity.pdbx_description
1 polymer ?
#
loop_
_entity_poly.entity_id
_entity_poly.type
_entity_poly.pdbx_seq_one_letter_code
_entity_poly.pdbx_strand_id
1 'polypeptide(L)'
;MAISFRNGVLQIQDVSIENPLVAEYLETIPAAEREDAVVRALGIGVMAELKGEISHFLHQTEGELGKHLSSLKALYDLRSMRFQTSGKGGDAEEQVMDVLNDFKERAGFASDEVRDLSRVAGSIPRNKTGDVLVEVEGDPNKAIAIEVKLDKGVKLGEILDRDPVAKTDTAVGQLLETAANRETAVNIIVFDEDSVDTTVSKQCVEGVRYLAGIGFIVIVSTRRNDFRTLALVYLLARDLVLAEPKQAIADHHVLEKIVERLVQVLNDYTSTRKDAETIIKSAQKIISQSEKTLRLVENTRDYLKNYLETGELSQQQMLEFYQAAGVAELMRDF
;
A
#
# COMPACT_ATOMS: atom_id res chain seq x y z
N MET A 1 -45.70 -7.19 -26.03
CA MET A 1 -44.50 -6.57 -25.51
C MET A 1 -43.34 -7.02 -26.37
N ALA A 2 -42.59 -6.09 -26.93
CA ALA A 2 -41.43 -6.39 -27.78
C ALA A 2 -40.26 -7.02 -27.01
N ILE A 3 -40.24 -6.86 -25.68
CA ILE A 3 -39.17 -7.40 -24.79
C ILE A 3 -39.86 -8.28 -23.73
N SER A 4 -39.42 -9.52 -23.59
CA SER A 4 -39.86 -10.45 -22.55
C SER A 4 -38.68 -11.17 -21.90
N PHE A 5 -38.85 -11.48 -20.59
CA PHE A 5 -37.83 -12.19 -19.81
C PHE A 5 -38.47 -13.43 -19.18
N ARG A 6 -37.94 -14.62 -19.47
CA ARG A 6 -38.38 -15.89 -18.88
C ARG A 6 -37.20 -16.83 -18.68
N ASN A 7 -37.10 -17.42 -17.50
CA ASN A 7 -36.08 -18.43 -17.15
C ASN A 7 -34.65 -18.01 -17.46
N GLY A 8 -34.27 -16.73 -17.21
CA GLY A 8 -32.94 -16.24 -17.48
C GLY A 8 -32.66 -15.90 -18.94
N VAL A 9 -33.66 -16.03 -19.82
CA VAL A 9 -33.52 -15.72 -21.25
C VAL A 9 -34.27 -14.43 -21.57
N LEU A 10 -33.54 -13.48 -22.16
CA LEU A 10 -34.08 -12.25 -22.73
C LEU A 10 -34.49 -12.50 -24.17
N GLN A 11 -35.77 -12.26 -24.51
CA GLN A 11 -36.29 -12.30 -25.89
C GLN A 11 -36.67 -10.90 -26.34
N ILE A 12 -36.07 -10.45 -27.42
CA ILE A 12 -36.37 -9.18 -28.08
C ILE A 12 -36.97 -9.49 -29.43
N GLN A 13 -38.21 -9.06 -29.66
CA GLN A 13 -38.94 -9.27 -30.92
C GLN A 13 -39.40 -7.92 -31.47
N ASP A 14 -39.26 -7.72 -32.77
CA ASP A 14 -39.77 -6.57 -33.53
C ASP A 14 -39.35 -5.20 -32.92
N VAL A 15 -38.10 -5.07 -32.47
CA VAL A 15 -37.53 -3.80 -31.98
C VAL A 15 -36.79 -3.11 -33.12
N SER A 16 -37.29 -1.94 -33.54
CA SER A 16 -36.57 -1.04 -34.43
C SER A 16 -35.82 -0.01 -33.64
N ILE A 17 -34.50 0.15 -33.88
CA ILE A 17 -33.65 1.12 -33.21
C ILE A 17 -33.25 2.20 -34.24
N GLU A 18 -33.82 3.38 -34.09
CA GLU A 18 -33.47 4.55 -34.91
C GLU A 18 -32.34 5.34 -34.22
N ASN A 19 -31.10 4.85 -34.34
CA ASN A 19 -29.95 5.53 -33.80
C ASN A 19 -28.80 5.52 -34.83
N PRO A 20 -28.36 6.70 -35.32
CA PRO A 20 -27.33 6.80 -36.34
C PRO A 20 -26.01 6.13 -35.97
N LEU A 21 -25.57 6.23 -34.70
CA LEU A 21 -24.33 5.61 -34.23
C LEU A 21 -24.41 4.07 -34.25
N VAL A 22 -25.58 3.50 -33.92
CA VAL A 22 -25.80 2.04 -33.95
C VAL A 22 -25.82 1.55 -35.41
N ALA A 23 -26.46 2.31 -36.33
CA ALA A 23 -26.47 2.00 -37.74
C ALA A 23 -25.07 2.02 -38.34
N GLU A 24 -24.35 3.09 -38.16
CA GLU A 24 -22.97 3.25 -38.65
C GLU A 24 -22.04 2.15 -38.11
N TYR A 25 -22.12 1.83 -36.80
CA TYR A 25 -21.35 0.73 -36.21
C TYR A 25 -21.67 -0.63 -36.85
N LEU A 26 -22.94 -0.95 -37.05
CA LEU A 26 -23.33 -2.24 -37.61
C LEU A 26 -23.07 -2.35 -39.12
N GLU A 27 -22.98 -1.23 -39.84
CA GLU A 27 -22.57 -1.22 -41.25
C GLU A 27 -21.09 -1.64 -41.42
N THR A 28 -20.25 -1.35 -40.45
CA THR A 28 -18.82 -1.75 -40.45
C THR A 28 -18.61 -3.25 -40.18
N ILE A 29 -19.65 -3.97 -39.73
CA ILE A 29 -19.56 -5.38 -39.32
C ILE A 29 -20.19 -6.29 -40.39
N PRO A 30 -19.55 -7.42 -40.75
CA PRO A 30 -20.11 -8.41 -41.65
C PRO A 30 -21.47 -8.89 -41.18
N ALA A 31 -22.42 -9.10 -42.09
CA ALA A 31 -23.81 -9.45 -41.78
C ALA A 31 -23.95 -10.68 -40.84
N ALA A 32 -23.04 -11.67 -41.00
CA ALA A 32 -23.02 -12.88 -40.18
C ALA A 32 -22.60 -12.64 -38.71
N GLU A 33 -21.95 -11.53 -38.43
CA GLU A 33 -21.40 -11.21 -37.07
C GLU A 33 -22.21 -10.13 -36.36
N ARG A 34 -23.20 -9.54 -37.00
CA ARG A 34 -24.00 -8.43 -36.45
C ARG A 34 -24.79 -8.82 -35.22
N GLU A 35 -25.33 -10.03 -35.19
CA GLU A 35 -26.10 -10.54 -34.05
C GLU A 35 -25.22 -10.63 -32.81
N ASP A 36 -24.04 -11.23 -32.90
CA ASP A 36 -23.07 -11.31 -31.84
C ASP A 36 -22.54 -9.93 -31.37
N ALA A 37 -22.39 -9.00 -32.32
CA ALA A 37 -21.99 -7.63 -32.03
C ALA A 37 -23.07 -6.89 -31.22
N VAL A 38 -24.35 -7.07 -31.58
CA VAL A 38 -25.47 -6.48 -30.83
C VAL A 38 -25.55 -7.08 -29.42
N VAL A 39 -25.40 -8.40 -29.27
CA VAL A 39 -25.40 -9.06 -27.94
C VAL A 39 -24.27 -8.56 -27.07
N ARG A 40 -23.07 -8.42 -27.63
CA ARG A 40 -21.91 -7.82 -26.89
C ARG A 40 -22.19 -6.36 -26.52
N ALA A 41 -22.70 -5.55 -27.46
CA ALA A 41 -23.01 -4.14 -27.19
C ALA A 41 -24.10 -3.99 -26.12
N LEU A 42 -25.12 -4.87 -26.11
CA LEU A 42 -26.14 -4.90 -25.06
C LEU A 42 -25.50 -5.22 -23.69
N GLY A 43 -24.63 -6.22 -23.64
CA GLY A 43 -23.90 -6.58 -22.40
C GLY A 43 -23.04 -5.43 -21.86
N ILE A 44 -22.33 -4.74 -22.75
CA ILE A 44 -21.52 -3.54 -22.40
C ILE A 44 -22.44 -2.41 -21.92
N GLY A 45 -23.59 -2.18 -22.58
CA GLY A 45 -24.56 -1.17 -22.20
C GLY A 45 -25.15 -1.43 -20.82
N VAL A 46 -25.55 -2.67 -20.51
CA VAL A 46 -26.03 -3.06 -19.19
C VAL A 46 -24.93 -2.87 -18.13
N MET A 47 -23.68 -3.24 -18.44
CA MET A 47 -22.54 -3.02 -17.53
C MET A 47 -22.27 -1.53 -17.31
N ALA A 48 -22.45 -0.68 -18.33
CA ALA A 48 -22.28 0.77 -18.22
C ALA A 48 -23.41 1.40 -17.38
N GLU A 49 -24.66 0.96 -17.55
CA GLU A 49 -25.79 1.35 -16.71
C GLU A 49 -25.58 0.96 -15.26
N LEU A 50 -25.21 -0.31 -14.99
CA LEU A 50 -24.87 -0.77 -13.63
C LEU A 50 -23.70 0.03 -13.02
N LYS A 51 -22.68 0.36 -13.82
CA LYS A 51 -21.60 1.25 -13.37
C LYS A 51 -22.08 2.67 -13.13
N GLY A 52 -22.99 3.18 -13.96
CA GLY A 52 -23.60 4.49 -13.79
C GLY A 52 -24.42 4.56 -12.51
N GLU A 53 -25.22 3.55 -12.22
CA GLU A 53 -25.98 3.43 -10.97
C GLU A 53 -25.06 3.28 -9.76
N ILE A 54 -23.99 2.48 -9.87
CA ILE A 54 -22.96 2.36 -8.82
C ILE A 54 -22.24 3.70 -8.64
N SER A 55 -21.88 4.39 -9.72
CA SER A 55 -21.25 5.71 -9.66
C SER A 55 -22.18 6.75 -9.05
N HIS A 56 -23.48 6.71 -9.39
CA HIS A 56 -24.50 7.60 -8.82
C HIS A 56 -24.77 7.26 -7.35
N PHE A 57 -24.82 5.98 -6.99
CA PHE A 57 -24.91 5.51 -5.62
C PHE A 57 -23.67 5.93 -4.81
N LEU A 58 -22.49 5.78 -5.37
CA LEU A 58 -21.22 6.23 -4.75
C LEU A 58 -21.20 7.75 -4.59
N HIS A 59 -21.70 8.52 -5.56
CA HIS A 59 -21.85 9.98 -5.49
C HIS A 59 -22.87 10.41 -4.44
N GLN A 60 -24.01 9.73 -4.33
CA GLN A 60 -25.01 10.00 -3.29
C GLN A 60 -24.53 9.61 -1.88
N THR A 61 -23.62 8.63 -1.79
CA THR A 61 -22.99 8.21 -0.52
C THR A 61 -21.65 8.90 -0.28
N GLU A 62 -21.33 9.97 -1.02
CA GLU A 62 -20.08 10.74 -0.95
C GLU A 62 -19.75 11.32 0.44
N GLY A 63 -20.70 11.36 1.38
CA GLY A 63 -20.42 11.77 2.74
C GLY A 63 -19.52 10.77 3.48
N GLU A 64 -20.06 9.63 3.89
CA GLU A 64 -19.33 8.65 4.74
C GLU A 64 -18.68 7.51 3.94
N LEU A 65 -19.38 6.92 2.98
CA LEU A 65 -18.87 5.77 2.23
C LEU A 65 -17.74 6.15 1.26
N GLY A 66 -17.80 7.36 0.69
CA GLY A 66 -16.72 7.89 -0.16
C GLY A 66 -15.41 8.04 0.60
N LYS A 67 -15.46 8.49 1.86
CA LYS A 67 -14.29 8.58 2.75
C LYS A 67 -13.71 7.19 3.06
N HIS A 68 -14.55 6.20 3.37
CA HIS A 68 -14.10 4.82 3.60
C HIS A 68 -13.50 4.16 2.36
N LEU A 69 -14.02 4.45 1.17
CA LEU A 69 -13.44 3.95 -0.10
C LEU A 69 -12.10 4.62 -0.40
N SER A 70 -11.92 5.90 -0.07
CA SER A 70 -10.63 6.60 -0.18
C SER A 70 -9.61 6.00 0.76
N SER A 71 -9.98 5.70 2.00
CA SER A 71 -9.13 5.00 2.97
C SER A 71 -8.74 3.61 2.50
N LEU A 72 -9.67 2.83 1.95
CA LEU A 72 -9.37 1.51 1.38
C LEU A 72 -8.45 1.59 0.16
N LYS A 73 -8.63 2.59 -0.70
CA LYS A 73 -7.73 2.84 -1.83
C LYS A 73 -6.34 3.20 -1.35
N ALA A 74 -6.24 4.12 -0.36
CA ALA A 74 -4.97 4.51 0.23
C ALA A 74 -4.24 3.32 0.87
N LEU A 75 -4.96 2.41 1.56
CA LEU A 75 -4.41 1.15 2.08
C LEU A 75 -3.86 0.26 0.97
N TYR A 76 -4.56 0.18 -0.16
CA TYR A 76 -4.10 -0.60 -1.30
C TYR A 76 -2.83 -0.01 -1.92
N ASP A 77 -2.80 1.31 -2.10
CA ASP A 77 -1.69 2.03 -2.72
C ASP A 77 -0.45 2.07 -1.81
N LEU A 78 -0.63 2.10 -0.48
CA LEU A 78 0.43 2.10 0.53
C LEU A 78 1.46 0.96 0.33
N ARG A 79 1.02 -0.18 -0.20
CA ARG A 79 1.88 -1.35 -0.47
C ARG A 79 3.03 -1.09 -1.42
N SER A 80 2.81 -0.19 -2.39
CA SER A 80 3.78 0.16 -3.43
C SER A 80 4.52 1.46 -3.14
N MET A 81 4.12 2.21 -2.11
CA MET A 81 4.71 3.50 -1.79
C MET A 81 6.14 3.35 -1.28
N ARG A 82 7.01 4.20 -1.80
CA ARG A 82 8.32 4.50 -1.25
C ARG A 82 8.28 5.96 -0.83
N PHE A 83 8.59 6.21 0.42
CA PHE A 83 8.61 7.56 0.96
C PHE A 83 9.91 8.27 0.59
N GLN A 84 9.82 9.57 0.30
CA GLN A 84 10.97 10.43 0.14
C GLN A 84 11.10 11.22 1.44
N THR A 85 12.17 10.99 2.19
CA THR A 85 12.51 11.78 3.36
C THR A 85 13.70 12.67 3.04
N SER A 86 13.75 13.84 3.64
CA SER A 86 14.95 14.69 3.69
C SER A 86 16.12 13.82 4.17
N GLY A 87 17.18 13.72 3.36
CA GLY A 87 18.26 12.73 3.49
C GLY A 87 18.89 12.68 4.87
N LYS A 88 19.81 11.74 5.09
CA LYS A 88 20.55 11.51 6.34
C LYS A 88 21.08 12.81 6.94
N GLY A 89 20.38 13.37 7.94
CA GLY A 89 20.78 14.59 8.67
C GLY A 89 19.63 15.55 8.98
N GLY A 90 18.39 15.28 8.55
CA GLY A 90 17.19 15.99 9.01
C GLY A 90 16.80 15.55 10.42
N ASP A 91 16.15 16.45 11.18
CA ASP A 91 15.60 16.11 12.50
C ASP A 91 14.59 14.97 12.37
N ALA A 92 14.43 14.15 13.40
CA ALA A 92 13.52 12.99 13.39
C ALA A 92 12.07 13.40 13.09
N GLU A 93 11.66 14.54 13.61
CA GLU A 93 10.36 15.16 13.41
C GLU A 93 10.14 15.55 11.94
N GLU A 94 11.15 16.10 11.27
CA GLU A 94 11.12 16.47 9.87
C GLU A 94 10.89 15.23 8.97
N GLN A 95 11.57 14.12 9.25
CA GLN A 95 11.37 12.87 8.51
C GLN A 95 9.93 12.34 8.63
N VAL A 96 9.37 12.41 9.84
CA VAL A 96 7.97 11.99 10.07
C VAL A 96 7.01 12.92 9.33
N MET A 97 7.24 14.21 9.34
CA MET A 97 6.41 15.19 8.62
C MET A 97 6.47 15.00 7.11
N ASP A 98 7.65 14.77 6.56
CA ASP A 98 7.84 14.49 5.12
C ASP A 98 7.04 13.27 4.69
N VAL A 99 7.10 12.19 5.47
CA VAL A 99 6.33 10.97 5.22
C VAL A 99 4.83 11.22 5.26
N LEU A 100 4.34 11.95 6.25
CA LEU A 100 2.92 12.27 6.38
C LEU A 100 2.45 13.18 5.23
N ASN A 101 3.23 14.18 4.84
CA ASN A 101 2.92 15.06 3.72
C ASN A 101 2.90 14.31 2.37
N ASP A 102 3.92 13.48 2.10
CA ASP A 102 3.97 12.65 0.90
C ASP A 102 2.77 11.66 0.85
N PHE A 103 2.45 11.05 1.99
CA PHE A 103 1.34 10.10 2.05
C PHE A 103 -0.02 10.78 1.88
N LYS A 104 -0.30 11.90 2.58
CA LYS A 104 -1.59 12.59 2.48
C LYS A 104 -1.87 13.07 1.06
N GLU A 105 -0.86 13.56 0.33
CA GLU A 105 -1.00 13.99 -1.06
C GLU A 105 -1.35 12.81 -1.98
N ARG A 106 -0.63 11.71 -1.86
CA ARG A 106 -0.86 10.50 -2.68
C ARG A 106 -2.17 9.80 -2.35
N ALA A 107 -2.58 9.84 -1.08
CA ALA A 107 -3.82 9.24 -0.62
C ALA A 107 -5.06 10.11 -0.94
N GLY A 108 -4.87 11.34 -1.41
CA GLY A 108 -5.96 12.27 -1.71
C GLY A 108 -6.49 13.00 -0.47
N PHE A 109 -5.71 13.11 0.60
CA PHE A 109 -6.05 13.81 1.84
C PHE A 109 -5.41 15.22 1.88
N ALA A 110 -5.44 15.94 0.77
CA ALA A 110 -4.76 17.23 0.62
C ALA A 110 -5.24 18.31 1.63
N SER A 111 -6.46 18.14 2.16
CA SER A 111 -7.02 19.05 3.17
C SER A 111 -6.51 18.82 4.59
N ASP A 112 -5.78 17.71 4.84
CA ASP A 112 -5.17 17.49 6.15
C ASP A 112 -3.96 18.42 6.31
N GLU A 113 -3.81 19.08 7.47
CA GLU A 113 -2.70 19.99 7.75
C GLU A 113 -1.72 19.36 8.74
N VAL A 114 -0.45 19.22 8.34
CA VAL A 114 0.64 18.69 9.18
C VAL A 114 1.46 19.86 9.71
N ARG A 115 1.59 19.97 11.04
CA ARG A 115 2.28 21.07 11.73
C ARG A 115 3.39 20.54 12.65
N ASP A 116 4.54 21.21 12.63
CA ASP A 116 5.64 21.02 13.60
C ASP A 116 5.31 21.75 14.90
N LEU A 117 5.21 21.01 15.98
CA LEU A 117 5.01 21.52 17.33
C LEU A 117 6.16 21.19 18.30
N SER A 118 7.27 20.63 17.80
CA SER A 118 8.43 20.21 18.62
C SER A 118 9.01 21.32 19.50
N ARG A 119 8.80 22.59 19.11
CA ARG A 119 9.25 23.77 19.84
C ARG A 119 8.12 24.55 20.52
N VAL A 120 6.87 24.11 20.38
CA VAL A 120 5.67 24.81 20.86
C VAL A 120 5.16 24.12 22.13
N ALA A 121 5.03 24.89 23.24
CA ALA A 121 4.40 24.37 24.44
C ALA A 121 2.90 24.17 24.19
N GLY A 122 2.35 23.07 24.72
CA GLY A 122 0.91 22.78 24.65
C GLY A 122 0.13 23.33 25.84
N SER A 123 -0.99 22.71 26.16
CA SER A 123 -1.87 23.07 27.28
C SER A 123 -1.21 22.88 28.64
N ILE A 124 -0.26 21.96 28.77
CA ILE A 124 0.52 21.79 29.99
C ILE A 124 1.67 22.80 30.01
N PRO A 125 1.79 23.66 31.03
CA PRO A 125 2.82 24.70 31.09
C PRO A 125 4.25 24.15 30.96
N ARG A 126 5.01 24.68 30.02
CA ARG A 126 6.40 24.29 29.68
C ARG A 126 6.56 22.87 29.14
N ASN A 127 5.48 22.17 28.85
CA ASN A 127 5.50 20.86 28.23
C ASN A 127 5.43 20.99 26.69
N LYS A 128 6.30 20.27 25.99
CA LYS A 128 6.38 20.27 24.52
C LYS A 128 6.08 18.89 23.90
N THR A 129 5.69 17.91 24.73
CA THR A 129 5.33 16.57 24.26
C THR A 129 4.25 16.64 23.19
N GLY A 130 4.38 15.81 22.13
CA GLY A 130 3.60 15.89 20.90
C GLY A 130 4.30 16.79 19.88
N ASP A 131 5.24 16.19 19.14
CA ASP A 131 6.16 16.90 18.24
C ASP A 131 5.47 17.34 16.95
N VAL A 132 4.53 16.52 16.44
CA VAL A 132 3.78 16.78 15.22
C VAL A 132 2.29 16.73 15.49
N LEU A 133 1.54 17.66 14.90
CA LEU A 133 0.07 17.70 14.92
C LEU A 133 -0.45 17.57 13.50
N VAL A 134 -1.45 16.72 13.32
CA VAL A 134 -2.20 16.64 12.06
C VAL A 134 -3.65 17.03 12.32
N GLU A 135 -4.10 18.13 11.70
CA GLU A 135 -5.50 18.54 11.68
C GLU A 135 -6.18 17.90 10.48
N VAL A 136 -7.04 16.92 10.76
CA VAL A 136 -7.75 16.16 9.72
C VAL A 136 -8.81 17.04 9.07
N GLU A 137 -8.80 17.10 7.74
CA GLU A 137 -9.67 17.98 6.94
C GLU A 137 -9.50 19.48 7.30
N GLY A 138 -8.38 19.86 7.92
CA GLY A 138 -8.13 21.23 8.41
C GLY A 138 -8.99 21.63 9.61
N ASP A 139 -9.60 20.65 10.30
CA ASP A 139 -10.43 20.89 11.48
C ASP A 139 -9.61 20.73 12.76
N PRO A 140 -9.39 21.80 13.55
CA PRO A 140 -8.63 21.71 14.81
C PRO A 140 -9.26 20.77 15.85
N ASN A 141 -10.57 20.48 15.77
CA ASN A 141 -11.24 19.55 16.68
C ASN A 141 -11.02 18.10 16.29
N LYS A 142 -10.47 17.84 15.10
CA LYS A 142 -10.18 16.53 14.54
C LYS A 142 -8.68 16.34 14.38
N ALA A 143 -7.96 16.44 15.49
CA ALA A 143 -6.52 16.42 15.48
C ALA A 143 -5.94 15.09 15.97
N ILE A 144 -4.78 14.71 15.36
CA ILE A 144 -3.95 13.58 15.74
C ILE A 144 -2.62 14.16 16.19
N ALA A 145 -2.19 13.85 17.43
CA ALA A 145 -0.87 14.25 17.90
C ALA A 145 0.11 13.08 17.80
N ILE A 146 1.35 13.39 17.39
CA ILE A 146 2.40 12.41 17.16
C ILE A 146 3.64 12.80 17.96
N GLU A 147 4.10 11.88 18.79
CA GLU A 147 5.36 11.97 19.52
C GLU A 147 6.43 11.18 18.76
N VAL A 148 7.62 11.75 18.56
CA VAL A 148 8.68 11.16 17.75
C VAL A 148 9.87 10.76 18.63
N LYS A 149 10.24 9.48 18.58
CA LYS A 149 11.33 8.88 19.38
C LYS A 149 12.22 8.00 18.52
N LEU A 150 12.73 8.53 17.40
CA LEU A 150 13.55 7.74 16.48
C LEU A 150 14.97 7.45 17.01
N ASP A 151 15.49 8.28 17.89
CA ASP A 151 16.82 8.17 18.47
C ASP A 151 16.85 7.60 19.90
N LYS A 152 15.70 7.40 20.53
CA LYS A 152 15.55 6.97 21.91
C LYS A 152 14.63 5.77 22.07
N GLY A 153 15.16 4.72 22.74
CA GLY A 153 14.34 3.64 23.26
C GLY A 153 13.82 3.96 24.66
N VAL A 154 12.50 4.06 24.82
CA VAL A 154 11.85 4.11 26.12
C VAL A 154 11.11 2.80 26.38
N LYS A 155 10.99 2.38 27.66
CA LYS A 155 10.25 1.18 28.02
C LYS A 155 8.76 1.36 27.77
N LEU A 156 8.01 0.25 27.61
CA LEU A 156 6.58 0.30 27.36
C LEU A 156 5.82 1.02 28.48
N GLY A 157 6.09 0.65 29.75
CA GLY A 157 5.34 1.13 30.90
C GLY A 157 3.97 0.46 31.06
N GLU A 158 3.33 0.71 32.20
CA GLU A 158 1.98 0.23 32.50
C GLU A 158 1.05 1.41 32.82
N ILE A 159 -0.22 1.32 32.44
CA ILE A 159 -1.23 2.37 32.69
C ILE A 159 -1.43 2.59 34.21
N LEU A 160 -1.28 1.53 35.00
CA LEU A 160 -1.51 1.51 36.44
C LEU A 160 -0.21 1.38 37.27
N ASP A 161 0.91 1.86 36.73
CA ASP A 161 2.17 1.79 37.46
C ASP A 161 2.07 2.54 38.80
N ARG A 162 2.49 1.89 39.87
CA ARG A 162 2.31 2.40 41.24
C ARG A 162 3.31 3.48 41.64
N ASP A 163 4.36 3.67 40.84
CA ASP A 163 5.38 4.68 41.08
C ASP A 163 5.14 5.94 40.21
N PRO A 164 4.68 7.06 40.80
CA PRO A 164 4.38 8.26 40.03
C PRO A 164 5.63 8.97 39.48
N VAL A 165 6.82 8.64 39.95
CA VAL A 165 8.09 9.28 39.49
C VAL A 165 8.66 8.57 38.27
N ALA A 166 8.37 7.28 38.09
CA ALA A 166 8.84 6.50 36.94
C ALA A 166 7.95 6.63 35.69
N LYS A 167 6.85 7.38 35.76
CA LYS A 167 5.77 7.36 34.76
C LYS A 167 5.99 8.17 33.51
N THR A 168 6.84 9.18 33.54
CA THR A 168 6.96 10.17 32.46
C THR A 168 7.84 9.71 31.30
N ASP A 169 8.66 8.69 31.50
CA ASP A 169 9.65 8.26 30.50
C ASP A 169 9.32 6.86 29.94
N THR A 170 8.03 6.54 29.79
CA THR A 170 7.56 5.30 29.17
C THR A 170 6.70 5.59 27.95
N ALA A 171 6.60 4.66 27.01
CA ALA A 171 5.79 4.83 25.79
C ALA A 171 4.32 5.14 26.12
N VAL A 172 3.75 4.44 27.09
CA VAL A 172 2.37 4.70 27.57
C VAL A 172 2.27 6.06 28.24
N GLY A 173 3.25 6.42 29.08
CA GLY A 173 3.31 7.72 29.73
C GLY A 173 3.39 8.88 28.72
N GLN A 174 4.25 8.77 27.72
CA GLN A 174 4.40 9.75 26.66
C GLN A 174 3.13 9.91 25.83
N LEU A 175 2.42 8.82 25.49
CA LEU A 175 1.14 8.89 24.80
C LEU A 175 0.07 9.62 25.63
N LEU A 176 -0.05 9.31 26.91
CA LEU A 176 -0.99 9.99 27.81
C LEU A 176 -0.65 11.46 27.99
N GLU A 177 0.64 11.78 28.11
CA GLU A 177 1.14 13.15 28.19
C GLU A 177 0.87 13.93 26.90
N THR A 178 1.12 13.31 25.73
CA THR A 178 0.79 13.87 24.41
C THR A 178 -0.70 14.20 24.32
N ALA A 179 -1.57 13.25 24.70
CA ALA A 179 -3.01 13.43 24.69
C ALA A 179 -3.45 14.64 25.53
N ALA A 180 -2.93 14.72 26.76
CA ALA A 180 -3.25 15.81 27.68
C ALA A 180 -2.65 17.14 27.22
N ASN A 181 -1.45 17.14 26.69
CA ASN A 181 -0.73 18.38 26.28
C ASN A 181 -1.27 18.99 24.98
N ARG A 182 -1.75 18.14 24.06
CA ARG A 182 -2.29 18.56 22.76
C ARG A 182 -3.79 18.53 22.67
N GLU A 183 -4.48 18.05 23.73
CA GLU A 183 -5.94 17.92 23.80
C GLU A 183 -6.54 17.12 22.66
N THR A 184 -5.87 16.01 22.27
CA THR A 184 -6.24 15.18 21.14
C THR A 184 -6.82 13.84 21.57
N ALA A 185 -7.82 13.34 20.84
CA ALA A 185 -8.48 12.07 21.11
C ALA A 185 -7.68 10.87 20.59
N VAL A 186 -6.86 11.05 19.57
CA VAL A 186 -6.04 10.01 18.96
C VAL A 186 -4.59 10.46 18.93
N ASN A 187 -3.70 9.60 19.45
CA ASN A 187 -2.29 9.91 19.60
C ASN A 187 -1.44 8.77 19.03
N ILE A 188 -0.26 9.11 18.55
CA ILE A 188 0.71 8.16 17.97
C ILE A 188 2.07 8.42 18.60
N ILE A 189 2.80 7.37 18.98
CA ILE A 189 4.22 7.45 19.30
C ILE A 189 5.00 6.62 18.29
N VAL A 190 6.05 7.20 17.71
CA VAL A 190 6.84 6.61 16.64
C VAL A 190 8.24 6.29 17.12
N PHE A 191 8.67 5.04 16.96
CA PHE A 191 10.02 4.56 17.28
C PHE A 191 10.73 4.06 16.02
N ASP A 192 12.08 4.10 16.05
CA ASP A 192 12.90 3.40 15.07
C ASP A 192 13.20 1.96 15.51
N GLU A 193 13.24 1.01 14.57
CA GLU A 193 13.54 -0.41 14.85
C GLU A 193 14.91 -0.64 15.49
N ASP A 194 15.90 0.21 15.17
CA ASP A 194 17.27 0.09 15.68
C ASP A 194 17.42 0.68 17.10
N SER A 195 16.48 1.55 17.55
CA SER A 195 16.55 2.23 18.87
C SER A 195 15.46 1.77 19.84
N VAL A 196 14.38 1.16 19.37
CA VAL A 196 13.22 0.79 20.20
C VAL A 196 13.57 -0.22 21.30
N ASP A 197 13.05 0.01 22.52
CA ASP A 197 13.22 -0.94 23.63
C ASP A 197 12.50 -2.27 23.37
N THR A 198 13.11 -3.37 23.83
CA THR A 198 12.56 -4.73 23.64
C THR A 198 11.22 -4.95 24.32
N THR A 199 10.89 -4.18 25.37
CA THR A 199 9.56 -4.25 26.03
C THR A 199 8.47 -3.69 25.13
N VAL A 200 8.78 -2.72 24.29
CA VAL A 200 7.87 -2.15 23.28
C VAL A 200 7.75 -3.08 22.09
N SER A 201 8.89 -3.46 21.50
CA SER A 201 8.90 -4.24 20.25
C SER A 201 8.22 -5.61 20.38
N LYS A 202 8.36 -6.29 21.54
CA LYS A 202 7.68 -7.57 21.81
C LYS A 202 6.16 -7.47 21.89
N GLN A 203 5.62 -6.30 22.13
CA GLN A 203 4.20 -6.07 22.28
C GLN A 203 3.55 -5.51 21.00
N CYS A 204 4.37 -5.17 19.99
CA CYS A 204 3.88 -4.70 18.70
C CYS A 204 3.74 -5.88 17.75
N VAL A 205 2.57 -5.99 17.11
CA VAL A 205 2.35 -6.92 16.01
C VAL A 205 2.77 -6.19 14.72
N GLU A 206 3.80 -6.71 14.05
CA GLU A 206 4.33 -6.13 12.81
C GLU A 206 4.65 -4.63 12.90
N GLY A 207 5.19 -4.24 14.04
CA GLY A 207 5.58 -2.85 14.29
C GLY A 207 4.44 -1.92 14.71
N VAL A 208 3.24 -2.44 14.99
CA VAL A 208 2.10 -1.64 15.41
C VAL A 208 1.46 -2.22 16.68
N ARG A 209 1.08 -1.36 17.61
CA ARG A 209 0.19 -1.69 18.72
C ARG A 209 -0.83 -0.57 18.90
N TYR A 210 -2.08 -0.93 19.00
CA TYR A 210 -3.15 -0.04 19.44
C TYR A 210 -3.42 -0.22 20.92
N LEU A 211 -3.42 0.88 21.64
CA LEU A 211 -3.80 0.94 23.07
C LEU A 211 -5.15 1.67 23.15
N ALA A 212 -6.19 0.90 23.42
CA ALA A 212 -7.57 1.37 23.40
C ALA A 212 -7.78 2.60 24.30
N GLY A 213 -8.31 3.68 23.74
CA GLY A 213 -8.55 4.93 24.45
C GLY A 213 -7.30 5.77 24.75
N ILE A 214 -6.10 5.33 24.31
CA ILE A 214 -4.82 6.03 24.54
C ILE A 214 -4.18 6.43 23.21
N GLY A 215 -3.99 5.48 22.27
CA GLY A 215 -3.36 5.76 21.01
C GLY A 215 -2.60 4.59 20.41
N PHE A 216 -1.70 4.88 19.49
CA PHE A 216 -0.91 3.90 18.76
C PHE A 216 0.57 3.98 19.10
N ILE A 217 1.21 2.82 19.16
CA ILE A 217 2.66 2.68 19.13
C ILE A 217 3.04 2.18 17.74
N VAL A 218 4.01 2.83 17.10
CA VAL A 218 4.46 2.54 15.73
C VAL A 218 5.97 2.36 15.72
N ILE A 219 6.44 1.33 15.06
CA ILE A 219 7.86 1.09 14.80
C ILE A 219 8.10 1.22 13.30
N VAL A 220 9.03 2.08 12.91
CA VAL A 220 9.47 2.31 11.54
C VAL A 220 10.92 1.85 11.35
N SER A 221 11.42 1.84 10.12
CA SER A 221 12.84 1.61 9.83
C SER A 221 13.42 2.78 9.07
N THR A 222 14.09 3.69 9.77
CA THR A 222 14.80 4.82 9.14
C THR A 222 15.93 4.35 8.25
N ARG A 223 16.66 3.29 8.65
CA ARG A 223 17.73 2.69 7.86
C ARG A 223 17.27 2.18 6.49
N ARG A 224 16.08 1.56 6.42
CA ARG A 224 15.49 1.05 5.18
C ARG A 224 14.58 2.05 4.49
N ASN A 225 14.42 3.23 5.08
CA ASN A 225 13.42 4.23 4.66
C ASN A 225 12.01 3.62 4.56
N ASP A 226 11.66 2.77 5.53
CA ASP A 226 10.37 2.06 5.58
C ASP A 226 9.48 2.68 6.66
N PHE A 227 8.59 3.56 6.24
CA PHE A 227 7.60 4.25 7.06
C PHE A 227 6.17 3.79 6.80
N ARG A 228 5.99 2.61 6.16
CA ARG A 228 4.65 2.10 5.82
C ARG A 228 3.77 1.89 7.03
N THR A 229 4.33 1.46 8.15
CA THR A 229 3.61 1.31 9.42
C THR A 229 3.08 2.65 9.94
N LEU A 230 3.85 3.73 9.81
CA LEU A 230 3.40 5.07 10.19
C LEU A 230 2.24 5.54 9.30
N ALA A 231 2.37 5.40 7.98
CA ALA A 231 1.32 5.79 7.03
C ALA A 231 0.04 4.96 7.24
N LEU A 232 0.15 3.66 7.53
CA LEU A 232 -0.97 2.80 7.88
C LEU A 232 -1.67 3.29 9.16
N VAL A 233 -0.90 3.56 10.21
CA VAL A 233 -1.47 4.01 11.49
C VAL A 233 -2.06 5.40 11.38
N TYR A 234 -1.44 6.30 10.60
CA TYR A 234 -2.04 7.60 10.31
C TYR A 234 -3.42 7.46 9.65
N LEU A 235 -3.55 6.56 8.66
CA LEU A 235 -4.84 6.29 8.02
C LEU A 235 -5.88 5.79 9.03
N LEU A 236 -5.52 4.82 9.88
CA LEU A 236 -6.40 4.29 10.92
C LEU A 236 -6.77 5.36 11.96
N ALA A 237 -5.82 6.17 12.37
CA ALA A 237 -6.03 7.28 13.30
C ALA A 237 -6.96 8.34 12.69
N ARG A 238 -6.80 8.65 11.41
CA ARG A 238 -7.66 9.54 10.65
C ARG A 238 -9.12 9.04 10.63
N ASP A 239 -9.31 7.75 10.33
CA ASP A 239 -10.64 7.15 10.32
C ASP A 239 -11.27 7.17 11.72
N LEU A 240 -10.49 6.96 12.79
CA LEU A 240 -10.97 7.05 14.18
C LEU A 240 -11.38 8.47 14.57
N VAL A 241 -10.63 9.48 14.14
CA VAL A 241 -10.94 10.89 14.42
C VAL A 241 -12.19 11.35 13.66
N LEU A 242 -12.41 10.83 12.44
CA LEU A 242 -13.58 11.14 11.62
C LEU A 242 -14.83 10.35 12.03
N ALA A 243 -14.67 9.24 12.73
CA ALA A 243 -15.81 8.46 13.19
C ALA A 243 -16.63 9.26 14.20
N GLU A 244 -17.87 9.56 13.86
CA GLU A 244 -18.80 10.13 14.84
C GLU A 244 -19.00 9.15 16.00
N PRO A 245 -18.96 9.61 17.25
CA PRO A 245 -19.23 8.75 18.39
C PRO A 245 -20.70 8.33 18.38
N LYS A 246 -21.04 7.31 17.62
CA LYS A 246 -22.32 6.60 17.80
C LYS A 246 -22.31 6.02 19.21
N GLN A 247 -23.34 6.30 19.98
CA GLN A 247 -23.56 5.99 21.39
C GLN A 247 -23.43 4.50 21.81
N ALA A 248 -22.70 3.69 21.12
CA ALA A 248 -22.36 2.34 21.55
C ALA A 248 -20.95 2.39 22.11
N ILE A 249 -20.78 1.98 23.32
CA ILE A 249 -19.51 1.62 23.94
C ILE A 249 -18.82 0.69 22.92
N ALA A 250 -17.98 1.26 22.06
CA ALA A 250 -17.16 0.45 21.18
C ALA A 250 -16.32 -0.41 22.12
N ASP A 251 -16.48 -1.72 22.02
CA ASP A 251 -15.68 -2.64 22.81
C ASP A 251 -14.22 -2.42 22.36
N HIS A 252 -13.48 -1.69 23.17
CA HIS A 252 -12.09 -1.31 22.90
C HIS A 252 -11.22 -2.52 22.59
N HIS A 253 -11.53 -3.67 23.19
CA HIS A 253 -10.83 -4.91 22.90
C HIS A 253 -11.13 -5.45 21.51
N VAL A 254 -12.35 -5.31 21.02
CA VAL A 254 -12.71 -5.65 19.62
C VAL A 254 -11.99 -4.75 18.64
N LEU A 255 -11.93 -3.45 18.92
CA LEU A 255 -11.20 -2.50 18.07
C LEU A 255 -9.70 -2.82 18.03
N GLU A 256 -9.08 -3.14 19.16
CA GLU A 256 -7.69 -3.60 19.23
C GLU A 256 -7.45 -4.83 18.34
N LYS A 257 -8.33 -5.83 18.42
CA LYS A 257 -8.25 -7.05 17.60
C LYS A 257 -8.48 -6.80 16.12
N ILE A 258 -9.33 -5.86 15.75
CA ILE A 258 -9.54 -5.45 14.36
C ILE A 258 -8.27 -4.81 13.82
N VAL A 259 -7.63 -3.89 14.55
CA VAL A 259 -6.37 -3.26 14.16
C VAL A 259 -5.26 -4.29 14.00
N GLU A 260 -5.07 -5.17 15.00
CA GLU A 260 -4.09 -6.27 14.91
C GLU A 260 -4.32 -7.13 13.65
N ARG A 261 -5.57 -7.49 13.37
CA ARG A 261 -5.91 -8.31 12.21
C ARG A 261 -5.63 -7.60 10.89
N LEU A 262 -5.96 -6.32 10.80
CA LEU A 262 -5.66 -5.51 9.59
C LEU A 262 -4.15 -5.45 9.32
N VAL A 263 -3.35 -5.20 10.35
CA VAL A 263 -1.89 -5.16 10.25
C VAL A 263 -1.34 -6.51 9.78
N GLN A 264 -1.81 -7.62 10.35
CA GLN A 264 -1.41 -8.98 9.92
C GLN A 264 -1.74 -9.23 8.44
N VAL A 265 -2.98 -8.97 8.02
CA VAL A 265 -3.42 -9.21 6.63
C VAL A 265 -2.58 -8.40 5.64
N LEU A 266 -2.23 -7.16 5.97
CA LEU A 266 -1.39 -6.31 5.12
C LEU A 266 0.03 -6.87 4.98
N ASN A 267 0.59 -7.44 6.04
CA ASN A 267 1.93 -8.03 6.01
C ASN A 267 1.96 -9.38 5.29
N ASP A 268 0.98 -10.25 5.52
CA ASP A 268 0.84 -11.51 4.80
C ASP A 268 0.79 -11.26 3.29
N TYR A 269 0.04 -10.23 2.88
CA TYR A 269 -0.01 -9.84 1.48
C TYR A 269 1.34 -9.32 0.97
N THR A 270 2.04 -8.52 1.75
CA THR A 270 3.35 -7.98 1.39
C THR A 270 4.38 -9.10 1.23
N SER A 271 4.35 -10.11 2.11
CA SER A 271 5.17 -11.31 2.00
C SER A 271 4.86 -12.09 0.72
N THR A 272 3.59 -12.39 0.47
CA THR A 272 3.14 -13.11 -0.73
C THR A 272 3.58 -12.40 -2.02
N ARG A 273 3.51 -11.08 -2.07
CA ARG A 273 3.98 -10.29 -3.22
C ARG A 273 5.49 -10.43 -3.41
N LYS A 274 6.27 -10.35 -2.34
CA LYS A 274 7.73 -10.51 -2.38
C LYS A 274 8.13 -11.90 -2.90
N ASP A 275 7.40 -12.93 -2.50
CA ASP A 275 7.59 -14.28 -2.99
C ASP A 275 7.25 -14.38 -4.48
N ALA A 276 6.17 -13.77 -4.93
CA ALA A 276 5.81 -13.70 -6.34
C ALA A 276 6.87 -12.96 -7.18
N GLU A 277 7.41 -11.84 -6.70
CA GLU A 277 8.51 -11.11 -7.37
C GLU A 277 9.77 -11.98 -7.46
N THR A 278 10.06 -12.79 -6.45
CA THR A 278 11.18 -13.73 -6.45
C THR A 278 10.97 -14.83 -7.49
N ILE A 279 9.76 -15.38 -7.61
CA ILE A 279 9.40 -16.36 -8.63
C ILE A 279 9.56 -15.76 -10.03
N ILE A 280 9.10 -14.53 -10.26
CA ILE A 280 9.24 -13.84 -11.55
C ILE A 280 10.73 -13.68 -11.93
N LYS A 281 11.57 -13.22 -10.99
CA LYS A 281 13.02 -13.10 -11.21
C LYS A 281 13.66 -14.46 -11.55
N SER A 282 13.26 -15.51 -10.85
CA SER A 282 13.75 -16.88 -11.09
C SER A 282 13.32 -17.39 -12.47
N ALA A 283 12.07 -17.13 -12.87
CA ALA A 283 11.57 -17.48 -14.20
C ALA A 283 12.33 -16.73 -15.31
N GLN A 284 12.59 -15.44 -15.15
CA GLN A 284 13.38 -14.64 -16.08
C GLN A 284 14.81 -15.20 -16.23
N LYS A 285 15.42 -15.60 -15.11
CA LYS A 285 16.75 -16.24 -15.12
C LYS A 285 16.73 -17.55 -15.91
N ILE A 286 15.70 -18.40 -15.71
CA ILE A 286 15.56 -19.67 -16.46
C ILE A 286 15.39 -19.40 -17.96
N ILE A 287 14.57 -18.41 -18.36
CA ILE A 287 14.39 -18.03 -19.76
C ILE A 287 15.72 -17.59 -20.39
N SER A 288 16.45 -16.68 -19.72
CA SER A 288 17.76 -16.22 -20.19
C SER A 288 18.75 -17.37 -20.35
N GLN A 289 18.74 -18.32 -19.40
CA GLN A 289 19.63 -19.50 -19.49
C GLN A 289 19.22 -20.42 -20.64
N SER A 290 17.93 -20.61 -20.88
CA SER A 290 17.42 -21.39 -22.02
C SER A 290 17.81 -20.78 -23.37
N GLU A 291 17.72 -19.44 -23.49
CA GLU A 291 18.15 -18.73 -24.70
C GLU A 291 19.66 -18.88 -24.96
N LYS A 292 20.49 -18.83 -23.89
CA LYS A 292 21.92 -19.07 -23.99
C LYS A 292 22.23 -20.49 -24.44
N THR A 293 21.51 -21.47 -23.88
CA THR A 293 21.65 -22.89 -24.28
C THR A 293 21.25 -23.10 -25.73
N LEU A 294 20.15 -22.44 -26.19
CA LEU A 294 19.71 -22.54 -27.59
C LEU A 294 20.78 -22.00 -28.54
N ARG A 295 21.37 -20.84 -28.28
CA ARG A 295 22.47 -20.28 -29.07
C ARG A 295 23.68 -21.21 -29.12
N LEU A 296 24.01 -21.88 -27.99
CA LEU A 296 25.10 -22.85 -27.97
C LEU A 296 24.80 -24.04 -28.86
N VAL A 297 23.56 -24.53 -28.88
CA VAL A 297 23.12 -25.62 -29.76
C VAL A 297 23.20 -25.20 -31.23
N GLU A 298 22.77 -23.99 -31.57
CA GLU A 298 22.85 -23.44 -32.92
C GLU A 298 24.29 -23.34 -33.41
N ASN A 299 25.19 -22.74 -32.61
CA ASN A 299 26.61 -22.64 -32.95
C ASN A 299 27.24 -24.03 -33.14
N THR A 300 26.95 -25.00 -32.24
CA THR A 300 27.45 -26.36 -32.33
C THR A 300 26.97 -27.08 -33.60
N ARG A 301 25.71 -26.86 -33.98
CA ARG A 301 25.14 -27.37 -35.23
C ARG A 301 25.84 -26.78 -36.47
N ASP A 302 26.17 -25.48 -36.45
CA ASP A 302 26.83 -24.78 -37.56
C ASP A 302 28.28 -25.35 -37.71
N TYR A 303 28.99 -25.61 -36.63
CA TYR A 303 30.30 -26.30 -36.69
C TYR A 303 30.15 -27.69 -37.26
N LEU A 304 29.18 -28.47 -36.87
CA LEU A 304 28.90 -29.81 -37.36
C LEU A 304 28.62 -29.76 -38.91
N LYS A 305 27.76 -28.83 -39.33
CA LYS A 305 27.41 -28.62 -40.74
C LYS A 305 28.64 -28.29 -41.55
N ASN A 306 29.47 -27.37 -41.10
CA ASN A 306 30.68 -26.95 -41.78
C ASN A 306 31.67 -28.14 -41.90
N TYR A 307 31.84 -28.93 -40.84
CA TYR A 307 32.66 -30.11 -40.88
C TYR A 307 32.17 -31.19 -41.86
N LEU A 308 30.85 -31.39 -41.93
CA LEU A 308 30.28 -32.34 -42.88
C LEU A 308 30.42 -31.91 -44.37
N GLU A 309 30.41 -30.59 -44.62
CA GLU A 309 30.54 -30.04 -45.98
C GLU A 309 32.01 -29.94 -46.45
N THR A 310 32.92 -29.62 -45.55
CA THR A 310 34.32 -29.32 -45.91
C THR A 310 35.29 -30.44 -45.51
N GLY A 311 34.90 -31.34 -44.61
CA GLY A 311 35.77 -32.39 -44.02
C GLY A 311 36.76 -31.83 -43.00
N GLU A 312 36.81 -30.53 -42.78
CA GLU A 312 37.76 -29.86 -41.89
C GLU A 312 37.10 -28.78 -41.07
N LEU A 313 37.55 -28.58 -39.83
CA LEU A 313 37.28 -27.38 -39.03
C LEU A 313 38.54 -26.52 -39.08
N SER A 314 38.38 -25.21 -39.26
CA SER A 314 39.51 -24.28 -39.16
C SER A 314 40.12 -24.35 -37.73
N GLN A 315 41.40 -24.02 -37.63
CA GLN A 315 42.09 -23.99 -36.33
C GLN A 315 41.36 -23.08 -35.31
N GLN A 316 40.77 -21.98 -35.81
CA GLN A 316 40.00 -21.03 -34.98
C GLN A 316 38.70 -21.66 -34.51
N GLN A 317 37.94 -22.32 -35.40
CA GLN A 317 36.70 -23.02 -35.04
C GLN A 317 36.96 -24.19 -34.07
N MET A 318 38.08 -24.94 -34.23
CA MET A 318 38.50 -25.97 -33.28
C MET A 318 38.88 -25.36 -31.94
N LEU A 319 39.55 -24.21 -31.90
CA LEU A 319 39.92 -23.52 -30.67
C LEU A 319 38.67 -23.02 -29.94
N GLU A 320 37.70 -22.41 -30.62
CA GLU A 320 36.41 -21.94 -30.09
C GLU A 320 35.58 -23.13 -29.58
N PHE A 321 35.54 -24.22 -30.31
CA PHE A 321 34.86 -25.46 -29.89
C PHE A 321 35.48 -26.08 -28.62
N TYR A 322 36.81 -26.19 -28.56
CA TYR A 322 37.51 -26.79 -27.42
C TYR A 322 37.64 -25.88 -26.21
N GLN A 323 37.81 -24.60 -26.42
CA GLN A 323 37.92 -23.64 -25.32
C GLN A 323 36.54 -23.23 -24.76
N ALA A 324 35.46 -23.66 -25.44
CA ALA A 324 34.13 -23.20 -25.12
C ALA A 324 34.09 -21.69 -24.88
N ALA A 325 34.90 -20.92 -25.67
CA ALA A 325 35.07 -19.47 -25.45
C ALA A 325 33.73 -18.75 -25.48
N GLY A 326 32.81 -19.15 -26.37
CA GLY A 326 31.44 -18.67 -26.35
C GLY A 326 30.65 -19.08 -25.11
N VAL A 327 30.98 -20.22 -24.49
CA VAL A 327 30.34 -20.70 -23.25
C VAL A 327 30.92 -20.00 -22.03
N ALA A 328 32.24 -19.75 -22.00
CA ALA A 328 32.90 -19.07 -20.90
C ALA A 328 32.48 -17.58 -20.81
N GLU A 329 32.28 -16.91 -21.96
CA GLU A 329 31.80 -15.55 -22.04
C GLU A 329 30.31 -15.46 -21.67
N LEU A 330 29.52 -16.43 -22.11
CA LEU A 330 28.11 -16.59 -21.75
C LEU A 330 27.92 -16.94 -20.26
N MET A 331 28.93 -17.54 -19.61
CA MET A 331 28.88 -17.89 -18.16
C MET A 331 29.48 -16.82 -17.26
N ARG A 332 30.18 -15.81 -17.77
CA ARG A 332 30.74 -14.70 -16.98
C ARG A 332 29.69 -13.71 -16.48
N ASP A 333 28.54 -13.69 -17.10
CA ASP A 333 27.40 -12.81 -16.72
C ASP A 333 26.45 -13.49 -15.69
N PHE A 334 26.91 -14.57 -15.07
CA PHE A 334 26.28 -15.17 -13.89
C PHE A 334 27.12 -14.88 -12.64
#